data_fd643daba962c7d01c96334ce2d5d9cd
#
_entry.id   fd643daba962c7d01c96334ce2d5d9cd
#
_cell.length_a   1.000
_cell.length_b   1.000
_cell.length_c   1.000
_cell.angle_alpha   90.00
_cell.angle_beta   90.00
_cell.angle_gamma   90.00
#
_symmetry.space_group_name_H-M   'P 1'
#
loop_
_entity.id
_entity.type
_entity.pdbx_description
1 polymer ?
#
loop_
_entity_poly.entity_id
_entity_poly.type
_entity_poly.pdbx_seq_one_letter_code
_entity_poly.pdbx_strand_id
1 'polypeptide(L)'
;MDEKRPLILIVDDVALNRTLLSDVLRDKYDILEAKNGNEALIFLREKTYEISLVLLDMVMPEKDGMEVLSIMNKNGWIKEIPVIMISVENSHSLIEGAYSLGVTDFIERPFDEMVLMNRVTNTVRLYTKQKKLSDLVLSQIYEKTRNNSMMVTMLSHIVEFRNGESGMHVLHINTITEMLLRELLRRCKRYNITKYNINKNDIGVICTALGR
;
A
#
# COMPACT_ATOMS: atom_id res chain seq x y z
N MET A 1 2.44 20.69 -16.39
CA MET A 1 2.00 20.24 -15.06
C MET A 1 3.29 19.92 -14.31
N ASP A 2 3.64 20.75 -13.32
CA ASP A 2 4.80 20.48 -12.50
C ASP A 2 4.55 19.15 -11.76
N GLU A 3 5.33 18.12 -12.07
CA GLU A 3 5.29 16.87 -11.31
C GLU A 3 5.72 17.21 -9.87
N LYS A 4 4.84 16.97 -8.90
CA LYS A 4 5.12 17.18 -7.48
C LYS A 4 6.38 16.39 -7.13
N ARG A 5 7.39 17.06 -6.57
CA ARG A 5 8.65 16.40 -6.17
C ARG A 5 8.36 15.37 -5.09
N PRO A 6 8.99 14.18 -5.13
CA PRO A 6 8.81 13.19 -4.08
C PRO A 6 9.31 13.72 -2.74
N LEU A 7 8.54 13.49 -1.66
CA LEU A 7 8.87 13.92 -0.30
C LEU A 7 9.66 12.83 0.42
N ILE A 8 10.82 13.17 0.95
CA ILE A 8 11.67 12.30 1.77
C ILE A 8 11.62 12.77 3.22
N LEU A 9 11.34 11.84 4.13
CA LEU A 9 11.44 12.07 5.56
C LEU A 9 12.84 11.64 6.05
N ILE A 10 13.62 12.58 6.58
CA ILE A 10 14.93 12.36 7.21
C ILE A 10 14.74 12.35 8.71
N VAL A 11 15.13 11.25 9.36
CA VAL A 11 15.00 11.03 10.80
C VAL A 11 16.37 10.78 11.39
N ASP A 12 16.90 11.72 12.18
CA ASP A 12 18.20 11.65 12.82
C ASP A 12 18.23 12.65 13.99
N ASP A 13 18.76 12.32 15.13
CA ASP A 13 18.78 13.22 16.29
C ASP A 13 19.86 14.33 16.15
N VAL A 14 20.91 14.08 15.36
CA VAL A 14 22.00 15.02 15.12
C VAL A 14 21.66 15.98 13.97
N ALA A 15 21.51 17.27 14.28
CA ALA A 15 21.15 18.30 13.31
C ALA A 15 22.13 18.36 12.12
N LEU A 16 23.42 18.18 12.35
CA LEU A 16 24.44 18.19 11.30
C LEU A 16 24.17 17.06 10.27
N ASN A 17 23.83 15.87 10.73
CA ASN A 17 23.52 14.75 9.86
C ASN A 17 22.30 15.03 8.98
N ARG A 18 21.24 15.60 9.58
CA ARG A 18 20.03 15.99 8.81
C ARG A 18 20.38 17.01 7.74
N THR A 19 21.19 18.02 8.09
CA THR A 19 21.64 19.04 7.11
C THR A 19 22.44 18.41 5.98
N LEU A 20 23.39 17.53 6.26
CA LEU A 20 24.19 16.85 5.23
C LEU A 20 23.31 16.02 4.28
N LEU A 21 22.40 15.24 4.83
CA LEU A 21 21.47 14.43 4.02
C LEU A 21 20.53 15.32 3.19
N SER A 22 20.02 16.39 3.78
CA SER A 22 19.17 17.38 3.13
C SER A 22 19.91 18.06 1.98
N ASP A 23 21.15 18.50 2.18
CA ASP A 23 21.95 19.18 1.16
C ASP A 23 22.22 18.28 -0.05
N VAL A 24 22.45 17.00 0.16
CA VAL A 24 22.64 16.03 -0.95
C VAL A 24 21.34 15.82 -1.74
N LEU A 25 20.17 15.86 -1.09
CA LEU A 25 18.90 15.40 -1.69
C LEU A 25 18.00 16.52 -2.19
N ARG A 26 18.09 17.75 -1.65
CA ARG A 26 17.16 18.87 -1.90
C ARG A 26 17.04 19.32 -3.36
N ASP A 27 18.02 19.02 -4.21
CA ASP A 27 17.94 19.37 -5.62
C ASP A 27 16.86 18.59 -6.37
N LYS A 28 16.56 17.35 -5.91
CA LYS A 28 15.61 16.45 -6.56
C LYS A 28 14.35 16.14 -5.74
N TYR A 29 14.41 16.35 -4.45
CA TYR A 29 13.37 15.92 -3.49
C TYR A 29 12.94 17.06 -2.58
N ASP A 30 11.69 17.03 -2.16
CA ASP A 30 11.23 17.81 -1.03
C ASP A 30 11.65 17.09 0.26
N ILE A 31 12.11 17.82 1.25
CA ILE A 31 12.65 17.26 2.48
C ILE A 31 11.77 17.62 3.67
N LEU A 32 11.48 16.63 4.49
CA LEU A 32 10.87 16.76 5.80
C LEU A 32 11.85 16.21 6.82
N GLU A 33 12.14 16.95 7.90
CA GLU A 33 13.08 16.55 8.92
C GLU A 33 12.36 16.20 10.21
N ALA A 34 12.77 15.12 10.86
CA ALA A 34 12.39 14.74 12.22
C ALA A 34 13.64 14.55 13.07
N LYS A 35 13.64 15.11 14.28
CA LYS A 35 14.78 15.10 15.21
C LYS A 35 14.79 13.89 16.15
N ASN A 36 13.77 13.07 16.15
CA ASN A 36 13.66 11.83 16.92
C ASN A 36 12.55 10.93 16.37
N GLY A 37 12.48 9.69 16.87
CA GLY A 37 11.50 8.71 16.43
C GLY A 37 10.03 9.10 16.71
N ASN A 38 9.77 9.87 17.79
CA ASN A 38 8.41 10.32 18.11
C ASN A 38 7.88 11.31 17.07
N GLU A 39 8.70 12.30 16.69
CA GLU A 39 8.36 13.28 15.66
C GLU A 39 8.18 12.59 14.27
N ALA A 40 9.05 11.62 13.95
CA ALA A 40 8.91 10.82 12.76
C ALA A 40 7.57 10.08 12.69
N LEU A 41 7.12 9.48 13.78
CA LEU A 41 5.84 8.77 13.85
C LEU A 41 4.63 9.71 13.70
N ILE A 42 4.73 10.96 14.16
CA ILE A 42 3.70 11.98 13.93
C ILE A 42 3.59 12.27 12.43
N PHE A 43 4.71 12.57 11.76
CA PHE A 43 4.73 12.83 10.31
C PHE A 43 4.27 11.62 9.49
N LEU A 44 4.67 10.42 9.87
CA LEU A 44 4.23 9.18 9.21
C LEU A 44 2.72 8.98 9.31
N ARG A 45 2.10 9.33 10.43
CA ARG A 45 0.65 9.26 10.61
C ARG A 45 -0.09 10.30 9.79
N GLU A 46 0.39 11.54 9.81
CA GLU A 46 -0.28 12.66 9.15
C GLU A 46 -0.09 12.68 7.64
N LYS A 47 1.08 12.23 7.17
CA LYS A 47 1.51 12.35 5.77
C LYS A 47 1.85 11.00 5.11
N THR A 48 1.22 9.91 5.54
CA THR A 48 1.47 8.55 5.03
C THR A 48 1.45 8.48 3.50
N TYR A 49 0.52 9.19 2.86
CA TYR A 49 0.35 9.14 1.40
C TYR A 49 1.25 10.13 0.63
N GLU A 50 1.92 11.05 1.33
CA GLU A 50 2.80 12.04 0.72
C GLU A 50 4.27 11.61 0.76
N ILE A 51 4.68 10.93 1.84
CA ILE A 51 6.06 10.48 2.04
C ILE A 51 6.39 9.36 1.05
N SER A 52 7.46 9.57 0.28
CA SER A 52 7.92 8.65 -0.75
C SER A 52 9.05 7.74 -0.28
N LEU A 53 9.79 8.14 0.77
CA LEU A 53 10.89 7.39 1.37
C LEU A 53 11.17 7.92 2.77
N VAL A 54 11.62 7.05 3.67
CA VAL A 54 12.19 7.42 4.97
C VAL A 54 13.67 7.08 5.00
N LEU A 55 14.51 8.06 5.33
CA LEU A 55 15.88 7.85 5.76
C LEU A 55 15.89 7.86 7.28
N LEU A 56 16.24 6.75 7.90
CA LEU A 56 16.05 6.53 9.33
C LEU A 56 17.39 6.19 9.99
N ASP A 57 17.82 7.06 10.89
CA ASP A 57 18.96 6.72 11.74
C ASP A 57 18.60 5.60 12.73
N MET A 58 19.54 4.70 12.95
CA MET A 58 19.31 3.55 13.83
C MET A 58 19.35 3.95 15.30
N VAL A 59 20.31 4.78 15.68
CA VAL A 59 20.59 5.10 17.08
C VAL A 59 20.13 6.52 17.40
N MET A 60 19.02 6.63 18.10
CA MET A 60 18.46 7.90 18.52
C MET A 60 17.97 7.79 19.98
N PRO A 61 17.99 8.92 20.76
CA PRO A 61 17.43 8.93 22.10
C PRO A 61 15.89 8.74 22.09
N GLU A 62 15.33 8.32 23.23
CA GLU A 62 13.91 8.08 23.48
C GLU A 62 13.34 6.91 22.69
N LYS A 63 13.30 7.02 21.38
CA LYS A 63 12.78 6.02 20.47
C LYS A 63 13.76 5.83 19.33
N ASP A 64 14.38 4.66 19.28
CA ASP A 64 15.38 4.31 18.29
C ASP A 64 14.74 3.95 16.90
N GLY A 65 15.62 3.80 15.89
CA GLY A 65 15.17 3.49 14.53
C GLY A 65 14.49 2.13 14.42
N MET A 66 14.91 1.14 15.22
CA MET A 66 14.30 -0.20 15.21
C MET A 66 12.88 -0.16 15.79
N GLU A 67 12.63 0.64 16.82
CA GLU A 67 11.29 0.84 17.37
C GLU A 67 10.37 1.57 16.37
N VAL A 68 10.88 2.61 15.68
CA VAL A 68 10.13 3.29 14.61
C VAL A 68 9.77 2.29 13.51
N LEU A 69 10.75 1.51 13.04
CA LEU A 69 10.56 0.49 12.00
C LEU A 69 9.53 -0.57 12.41
N SER A 70 9.60 -1.04 13.66
CA SER A 70 8.64 -1.99 14.23
C SER A 70 7.21 -1.44 14.23
N ILE A 71 7.03 -0.16 14.58
CA ILE A 71 5.73 0.51 14.56
C ILE A 71 5.24 0.70 13.12
N MET A 72 6.13 1.04 12.17
CA MET A 72 5.79 1.12 10.75
C MET A 72 5.31 -0.22 10.20
N ASN A 73 5.98 -1.32 10.56
CA ASN A 73 5.58 -2.68 10.18
C ASN A 73 4.21 -3.04 10.77
N LYS A 74 4.00 -2.84 12.06
CA LYS A 74 2.73 -3.11 12.76
C LYS A 74 1.54 -2.36 12.16
N ASN A 75 1.75 -1.12 11.70
CA ASN A 75 0.72 -0.30 11.07
C ASN A 75 0.60 -0.57 9.55
N GLY A 76 1.44 -1.40 8.97
CA GLY A 76 1.47 -1.69 7.54
C GLY A 76 2.06 -0.58 6.67
N TRP A 77 2.59 0.50 7.25
CA TRP A 77 3.15 1.64 6.50
C TRP A 77 4.38 1.25 5.69
N ILE A 78 5.15 0.26 6.16
CA ILE A 78 6.35 -0.23 5.46
C ILE A 78 6.07 -0.85 4.09
N LYS A 79 4.82 -1.26 3.83
CA LYS A 79 4.39 -1.77 2.51
C LYS A 79 4.22 -0.66 1.48
N GLU A 80 3.96 0.55 1.95
CA GLU A 80 3.67 1.73 1.12
C GLU A 80 4.86 2.68 1.05
N ILE A 81 5.64 2.77 2.14
CA ILE A 81 6.74 3.73 2.31
C ILE A 81 8.03 2.94 2.53
N PRO A 82 8.97 2.94 1.57
CA PRO A 82 10.27 2.31 1.73
C PRO A 82 11.08 3.01 2.80
N VAL A 83 11.88 2.23 3.54
CA VAL A 83 12.79 2.73 4.57
C VAL A 83 14.23 2.34 4.20
N ILE A 84 15.12 3.32 4.20
CA ILE A 84 16.56 3.11 4.16
C ILE A 84 17.10 3.47 5.55
N MET A 85 17.67 2.50 6.23
CA MET A 85 18.34 2.76 7.51
C MET A 85 19.75 3.27 7.29
N ILE A 86 20.17 4.24 8.11
CA ILE A 86 21.53 4.80 8.08
C ILE A 86 22.13 4.60 9.48
N SER A 87 23.32 3.98 9.59
CA SER A 87 23.93 3.74 10.87
C SER A 87 25.46 3.68 10.80
N VAL A 88 26.09 3.99 11.89
CA VAL A 88 27.54 3.71 12.13
C VAL A 88 27.71 2.26 12.57
N GLU A 89 26.69 1.70 13.23
CA GLU A 89 26.74 0.34 13.76
C GLU A 89 26.25 -0.65 12.70
N ASN A 90 27.10 -1.65 12.39
CA ASN A 90 26.87 -2.64 11.34
C ASN A 90 26.90 -4.08 11.86
N SER A 91 26.52 -4.31 13.12
CA SER A 91 26.46 -5.67 13.64
C SER A 91 25.45 -6.49 12.81
N HIS A 92 25.87 -7.70 12.42
CA HIS A 92 25.08 -8.60 11.55
C HIS A 92 23.68 -8.86 12.10
N SER A 93 23.57 -9.00 13.43
CA SER A 93 22.28 -9.24 14.11
C SER A 93 21.30 -8.07 14.00
N LEU A 94 21.80 -6.83 14.05
CA LEU A 94 20.96 -5.63 13.90
C LEU A 94 20.48 -5.46 12.46
N ILE A 95 21.37 -5.71 11.50
CA ILE A 95 21.03 -5.66 10.07
C ILE A 95 19.98 -6.73 9.74
N GLU A 96 20.15 -7.97 10.19
CA GLU A 96 19.16 -9.05 10.02
C GLU A 96 17.81 -8.70 10.68
N GLY A 97 17.86 -8.13 11.89
CA GLY A 97 16.66 -7.64 12.58
C GLY A 97 15.91 -6.58 11.78
N ALA A 98 16.61 -5.60 11.22
CA ALA A 98 16.03 -4.55 10.39
C ALA A 98 15.39 -5.13 9.11
N TYR A 99 16.07 -6.05 8.41
CA TYR A 99 15.49 -6.71 7.23
C TYR A 99 14.27 -7.56 7.58
N SER A 100 14.26 -8.24 8.73
CA SER A 100 13.10 -9.01 9.18
C SER A 100 11.88 -8.15 9.47
N LEU A 101 12.10 -6.89 9.86
CA LEU A 101 11.05 -5.88 10.04
C LEU A 101 10.62 -5.22 8.74
N GLY A 102 11.32 -5.47 7.62
CA GLY A 102 10.95 -5.02 6.29
C GLY A 102 11.68 -3.76 5.82
N VAL A 103 12.85 -3.43 6.40
CA VAL A 103 13.69 -2.36 5.85
C VAL A 103 14.02 -2.65 4.38
N THR A 104 14.03 -1.61 3.56
CA THR A 104 14.28 -1.77 2.12
C THR A 104 15.76 -1.83 1.80
N ASP A 105 16.56 -1.03 2.49
CA ASP A 105 18.01 -0.96 2.30
C ASP A 105 18.71 -0.43 3.56
N PHE A 106 20.03 -0.57 3.62
CA PHE A 106 20.87 -0.15 4.72
C PHE A 106 22.10 0.57 4.18
N ILE A 107 22.45 1.72 4.77
CA ILE A 107 23.61 2.53 4.42
C ILE A 107 24.48 2.71 5.66
N GLU A 108 25.74 2.27 5.55
CA GLU A 108 26.73 2.43 6.61
C GLU A 108 27.38 3.83 6.56
N ARG A 109 27.67 4.41 7.70
CA ARG A 109 28.46 5.64 7.82
C ARG A 109 29.93 5.31 8.09
N PRO A 110 30.88 6.08 7.48
CA PRO A 110 30.66 7.19 6.55
C PRO A 110 30.22 6.71 5.16
N PHE A 111 29.32 7.43 4.51
CA PHE A 111 28.83 7.11 3.17
C PHE A 111 29.33 8.14 2.12
N ASP A 112 29.41 7.67 0.89
CA ASP A 112 29.64 8.50 -0.28
C ASP A 112 28.31 9.14 -0.72
N GLU A 113 28.31 10.45 -1.01
CA GLU A 113 27.11 11.21 -1.41
C GLU A 113 26.48 10.66 -2.70
N MET A 114 27.31 10.22 -3.66
CA MET A 114 26.81 9.66 -4.91
C MET A 114 26.14 8.31 -4.67
N VAL A 115 26.68 7.49 -3.78
CA VAL A 115 26.11 6.19 -3.39
C VAL A 115 24.75 6.43 -2.69
N LEU A 116 24.67 7.35 -1.75
CA LEU A 116 23.41 7.74 -1.08
C LEU A 116 22.39 8.18 -2.12
N MET A 117 22.72 9.15 -2.98
CA MET A 117 21.83 9.67 -4.01
C MET A 117 21.32 8.57 -4.93
N ASN A 118 22.18 7.65 -5.36
CA ASN A 118 21.80 6.55 -6.24
C ASN A 118 20.87 5.55 -5.56
N ARG A 119 21.10 5.18 -4.29
CA ARG A 119 20.24 4.29 -3.53
C ARG A 119 18.88 4.90 -3.32
N VAL A 120 18.81 6.15 -2.89
CA VAL A 120 17.57 6.90 -2.73
C VAL A 120 16.79 6.97 -4.05
N THR A 121 17.46 7.39 -5.13
CA THR A 121 16.84 7.52 -6.46
C THR A 121 16.28 6.20 -6.97
N ASN A 122 17.03 5.12 -6.83
CA ASN A 122 16.59 3.79 -7.28
C ASN A 122 15.41 3.28 -6.46
N THR A 123 15.45 3.48 -5.14
CA THR A 123 14.37 3.06 -4.23
C THR A 123 13.08 3.84 -4.53
N VAL A 124 13.15 5.18 -4.57
CA VAL A 124 11.97 6.01 -4.89
C VAL A 124 11.39 5.64 -6.26
N ARG A 125 12.24 5.48 -7.27
CA ARG A 125 11.80 5.10 -8.63
C ARG A 125 11.12 3.73 -8.66
N LEU A 126 11.65 2.74 -7.94
CA LEU A 126 11.09 1.39 -7.88
C LEU A 126 9.70 1.40 -7.24
N TYR A 127 9.56 2.02 -6.07
CA TYR A 127 8.29 2.09 -5.35
C TYR A 127 7.24 2.93 -6.09
N THR A 128 7.64 4.04 -6.71
CA THR A 128 6.73 4.83 -7.56
C THR A 128 6.19 4.01 -8.74
N LYS A 129 7.05 3.22 -9.41
CA LYS A 129 6.62 2.34 -10.50
C LYS A 129 5.70 1.23 -10.00
N GLN A 130 6.01 0.62 -8.86
CA GLN A 130 5.19 -0.42 -8.25
C GLN A 130 3.79 0.12 -7.87
N LYS A 131 3.73 1.32 -7.28
CA LYS A 131 2.46 1.98 -6.95
C LYS A 131 1.64 2.27 -8.20
N LYS A 132 2.24 2.87 -9.24
CA LYS A 132 1.56 3.13 -10.52
C LYS A 132 1.04 1.83 -11.16
N LEU A 133 1.80 0.74 -11.10
CA LEU A 133 1.36 -0.56 -11.62
C LEU A 133 0.18 -1.12 -10.83
N SER A 134 0.22 -1.05 -9.50
CA SER A 134 -0.88 -1.46 -8.64
C SER A 134 -2.17 -0.69 -8.93
N ASP A 135 -2.07 0.64 -9.08
CA ASP A 135 -3.21 1.50 -9.41
C ASP A 135 -3.80 1.16 -10.78
N LEU A 136 -2.95 0.87 -11.79
CA LEU A 136 -3.39 0.44 -13.12
C LEU A 136 -4.12 -0.91 -13.06
N VAL A 137 -3.59 -1.88 -12.31
CA VAL A 137 -4.24 -3.18 -12.13
C VAL A 137 -5.61 -3.03 -11.46
N LEU A 138 -5.69 -2.22 -10.41
CA LEU A 138 -6.96 -1.94 -9.72
C LEU A 138 -7.97 -1.26 -10.64
N SER A 139 -7.55 -0.29 -11.45
CA SER A 139 -8.43 0.37 -12.42
C SER A 139 -8.95 -0.60 -13.48
N GLN A 140 -8.09 -1.47 -14.02
CA GLN A 140 -8.50 -2.50 -14.99
C GLN A 140 -9.49 -3.51 -14.39
N ILE A 141 -9.28 -3.92 -13.14
CA ILE A 141 -10.21 -4.82 -12.44
C ILE A 141 -11.57 -4.11 -12.29
N TYR A 142 -11.57 -2.85 -11.89
CA TYR A 142 -12.80 -2.07 -11.75
C TYR A 142 -13.56 -1.92 -13.06
N GLU A 143 -12.87 -1.56 -14.16
CA GLU A 143 -13.47 -1.45 -15.49
C GLU A 143 -14.03 -2.78 -15.98
N LYS A 144 -13.29 -3.88 -15.79
CA LYS A 144 -13.75 -5.22 -16.17
C LYS A 144 -15.01 -5.61 -15.41
N THR A 145 -15.07 -5.33 -14.12
CA THR A 145 -16.25 -5.61 -13.29
C THR A 145 -17.46 -4.78 -13.74
N ARG A 146 -17.24 -3.49 -14.03
CA ARG A 146 -18.28 -2.60 -14.56
C ARG A 146 -18.81 -3.06 -15.91
N ASN A 147 -17.93 -3.46 -16.83
CA ASN A 147 -18.31 -3.94 -18.15
C ASN A 147 -19.12 -5.24 -18.06
N ASN A 148 -18.72 -6.17 -17.19
CA ASN A 148 -19.48 -7.40 -16.95
C ASN A 148 -20.90 -7.11 -16.42
N SER A 149 -21.04 -6.20 -15.47
CA SER A 149 -22.35 -5.80 -14.95
C SER A 149 -23.22 -5.16 -16.04
N MET A 150 -22.64 -4.33 -16.91
CA MET A 150 -23.34 -3.72 -18.03
C MET A 150 -23.80 -4.77 -19.06
N MET A 151 -22.94 -5.77 -19.38
CA MET A 151 -23.30 -6.88 -20.28
C MET A 151 -24.46 -7.70 -19.72
N VAL A 152 -24.45 -8.04 -18.43
CA VAL A 152 -25.54 -8.75 -17.78
C VAL A 152 -26.86 -7.95 -17.88
N THR A 153 -26.79 -6.65 -17.62
CA THR A 153 -27.97 -5.78 -17.75
C THR A 153 -28.50 -5.72 -19.19
N MET A 154 -27.62 -5.57 -20.19
CA MET A 154 -28.02 -5.56 -21.60
C MET A 154 -28.62 -6.90 -22.05
N LEU A 155 -28.00 -8.02 -21.67
CA LEU A 155 -28.53 -9.35 -21.97
C LEU A 155 -29.87 -9.59 -21.30
N SER A 156 -30.06 -9.12 -20.06
CA SER A 156 -31.36 -9.17 -19.39
C SER A 156 -32.43 -8.41 -20.17
N HIS A 157 -32.15 -7.21 -20.64
CA HIS A 157 -33.07 -6.44 -21.50
C HIS A 157 -33.35 -7.10 -22.86
N ILE A 158 -32.36 -7.73 -23.48
CA ILE A 158 -32.53 -8.45 -24.75
C ILE A 158 -33.46 -9.66 -24.55
N VAL A 159 -33.26 -10.41 -23.47
CA VAL A 159 -34.13 -11.55 -23.13
C VAL A 159 -35.58 -11.08 -22.84
N GLU A 160 -35.73 -9.97 -22.14
CA GLU A 160 -36.99 -9.30 -21.87
C GLU A 160 -37.75 -8.96 -23.15
N PHE A 161 -37.04 -8.32 -24.10
CA PHE A 161 -37.62 -7.90 -25.39
C PHE A 161 -38.05 -9.09 -26.26
N ARG A 162 -37.33 -10.22 -26.19
CA ARG A 162 -37.57 -11.39 -27.06
C ARG A 162 -38.72 -12.28 -26.56
N ASN A 163 -38.96 -12.37 -25.26
CA ASN A 163 -39.88 -13.34 -24.67
C ASN A 163 -41.22 -12.75 -24.20
N GLY A 164 -41.40 -11.41 -24.25
CA GLY A 164 -42.61 -10.75 -23.73
C GLY A 164 -42.86 -10.97 -22.22
N GLU A 165 -42.04 -11.77 -21.58
CA GLU A 165 -42.06 -12.06 -20.15
C GLU A 165 -40.65 -11.89 -19.55
N SER A 166 -40.49 -10.78 -18.87
CA SER A 166 -39.70 -10.58 -17.64
C SER A 166 -38.21 -10.88 -17.67
N GLY A 167 -37.40 -10.03 -18.31
CA GLY A 167 -36.02 -9.77 -17.89
C GLY A 167 -35.94 -9.22 -16.44
N MET A 168 -37.01 -8.57 -15.97
CA MET A 168 -37.21 -8.28 -14.55
C MET A 168 -37.11 -9.54 -13.68
N HIS A 169 -37.52 -10.71 -14.20
CA HIS A 169 -37.43 -11.97 -13.46
C HIS A 169 -35.97 -12.41 -13.27
N VAL A 170 -35.14 -12.30 -14.29
CA VAL A 170 -33.69 -12.61 -14.21
C VAL A 170 -32.97 -11.65 -13.27
N LEU A 171 -33.29 -10.35 -13.36
CA LEU A 171 -32.74 -9.34 -12.44
C LEU A 171 -33.17 -9.58 -11.00
N HIS A 172 -34.45 -9.94 -10.76
CA HIS A 172 -34.93 -10.31 -9.44
C HIS A 172 -34.27 -11.56 -8.88
N ILE A 173 -34.10 -12.63 -9.71
CA ILE A 173 -33.40 -13.84 -9.29
C ILE A 173 -31.95 -13.52 -8.92
N ASN A 174 -31.24 -12.76 -9.75
CA ASN A 174 -29.87 -12.36 -9.44
C ASN A 174 -29.76 -11.54 -8.16
N THR A 175 -30.66 -10.58 -7.98
CA THR A 175 -30.69 -9.74 -6.75
C THR A 175 -30.99 -10.58 -5.52
N ILE A 176 -31.97 -11.47 -5.57
CA ILE A 176 -32.33 -12.35 -4.44
C ILE A 176 -31.19 -13.31 -4.14
N THR A 177 -30.56 -13.89 -5.19
CA THR A 177 -29.42 -14.80 -5.01
C THR A 177 -28.22 -14.09 -4.38
N GLU A 178 -27.92 -12.87 -4.82
CA GLU A 178 -26.85 -12.06 -4.22
C GLU A 178 -27.14 -11.74 -2.75
N MET A 179 -28.36 -11.35 -2.43
CA MET A 179 -28.78 -11.07 -1.04
C MET A 179 -28.64 -12.31 -0.15
N LEU A 180 -29.10 -13.48 -0.64
CA LEU A 180 -29.01 -14.75 0.08
C LEU A 180 -27.54 -15.16 0.32
N LEU A 181 -26.69 -15.06 -0.70
CA LEU A 181 -25.26 -15.40 -0.59
C LEU A 181 -24.53 -14.44 0.35
N ARG A 182 -24.84 -13.15 0.31
CA ARG A 182 -24.26 -12.17 1.24
C ARG A 182 -24.69 -12.44 2.68
N GLU A 183 -25.95 -12.78 2.91
CA GLU A 183 -26.46 -13.14 4.24
C GLU A 183 -25.85 -14.46 4.73
N LEU A 184 -25.67 -15.46 3.85
CA LEU A 184 -25.00 -16.71 4.17
C LEU A 184 -23.55 -16.44 4.61
N LEU A 185 -22.80 -15.63 3.87
CA LEU A 185 -21.44 -15.24 4.26
C LEU A 185 -21.38 -14.54 5.60
N ARG A 186 -22.35 -13.67 5.87
CA ARG A 186 -22.46 -12.95 7.15
C ARG A 186 -22.68 -13.93 8.31
N ARG A 187 -23.55 -14.93 8.11
CA ARG A 187 -23.80 -15.98 9.11
C ARG A 187 -22.61 -16.92 9.28
N CYS A 188 -21.97 -17.35 8.18
CA CYS A 188 -20.76 -18.17 8.26
C CYS A 188 -19.65 -17.47 9.07
N LYS A 189 -19.44 -16.18 8.87
CA LYS A 189 -18.49 -15.40 9.67
C LYS A 189 -18.91 -15.27 11.15
N ARG A 190 -20.21 -15.02 11.42
CA ARG A 190 -20.72 -14.86 12.80
C ARG A 190 -20.58 -16.16 13.61
N TYR A 191 -20.82 -17.29 12.99
CA TYR A 191 -20.82 -18.61 13.66
C TYR A 191 -19.55 -19.43 13.40
N ASN A 192 -18.51 -18.82 12.82
CA ASN A 192 -17.23 -19.45 12.50
C ASN A 192 -17.36 -20.79 11.72
N ILE A 193 -18.32 -20.83 10.77
CA ILE A 193 -18.60 -22.01 9.97
C ILE A 193 -17.60 -22.03 8.79
N THR A 194 -16.63 -22.94 8.83
CA THR A 194 -15.59 -23.09 7.79
C THR A 194 -15.96 -24.06 6.67
N LYS A 195 -17.11 -24.73 6.78
CA LYS A 195 -17.56 -25.76 5.83
C LYS A 195 -17.81 -25.23 4.41
N TYR A 196 -18.12 -23.93 4.28
CA TYR A 196 -18.36 -23.27 3.00
C TYR A 196 -17.31 -22.20 2.76
N ASN A 197 -16.37 -22.50 1.86
CA ASN A 197 -15.30 -21.58 1.51
C ASN A 197 -15.75 -20.65 0.35
N ILE A 198 -16.82 -19.88 0.60
CA ILE A 198 -17.36 -18.90 -0.35
C ILE A 198 -16.80 -17.52 0.04
N ASN A 199 -16.18 -16.83 -0.91
CA ASN A 199 -15.70 -15.46 -0.74
C ASN A 199 -16.57 -14.46 -1.51
N LYS A 200 -16.30 -13.14 -1.37
CA LYS A 200 -17.07 -12.10 -2.06
C LYS A 200 -16.98 -12.18 -3.59
N ASN A 201 -15.85 -12.66 -4.12
CA ASN A 201 -15.66 -12.80 -5.57
C ASN A 201 -16.48 -13.95 -6.13
N ASP A 202 -16.62 -15.04 -5.36
CA ASP A 202 -17.44 -16.20 -5.75
C ASP A 202 -18.91 -15.82 -5.91
N ILE A 203 -19.43 -14.90 -5.09
CA ILE A 203 -20.78 -14.37 -5.21
C ILE A 203 -20.99 -13.72 -6.58
N GLY A 204 -20.04 -12.88 -7.02
CA GLY A 204 -20.10 -12.24 -8.33
C GLY A 204 -20.14 -13.26 -9.46
N VAL A 205 -19.33 -14.32 -9.37
CA VAL A 205 -19.27 -15.39 -10.37
C VAL A 205 -20.57 -16.19 -10.40
N ILE A 206 -21.11 -16.56 -9.25
CA ILE A 206 -22.36 -17.33 -9.14
C ILE A 206 -23.55 -16.51 -9.68
N CYS A 207 -23.68 -15.24 -9.30
CA CYS A 207 -24.73 -14.37 -9.81
C CYS A 207 -24.63 -14.17 -11.33
N THR A 208 -23.41 -14.09 -11.88
CA THR A 208 -23.18 -13.99 -13.33
C THR A 208 -23.54 -15.29 -14.05
N ALA A 209 -23.31 -16.46 -13.43
CA ALA A 209 -23.63 -17.76 -14.00
C ALA A 209 -25.13 -18.06 -14.00
N LEU A 210 -25.88 -17.57 -13.04
CA LEU A 210 -27.34 -17.75 -12.94
C LEU A 210 -28.14 -16.84 -13.87
N GLY A 211 -27.48 -15.81 -14.44
CA GLY A 211 -28.08 -14.93 -15.46
C GLY A 211 -27.90 -15.45 -16.90
N ARG A 212 -27.35 -16.66 -17.07
CA ARG A 212 -27.23 -17.35 -18.33
C ARG A 212 -28.36 -18.38 -18.48
#